data_513ee4c0da9a7ab5be95eaa14198d72a
#
_entry.id   513ee4c0da9a7ab5be95eaa14198d72a
#
_cell.length_a   1.000
_cell.length_b   1.000
_cell.length_c   1.000
_cell.angle_alpha   90.00
_cell.angle_beta   90.00
_cell.angle_gamma   90.00
#
_symmetry.space_group_name_H-M   'P 1'
#
loop_
_entity.id
_entity.type
_entity.pdbx_description
1 polymer ?
#
loop_
_entity_poly.entity_id
_entity_poly.type
_entity_poly.pdbx_seq_one_letter_code
_entity_poly.pdbx_strand_id
1 'polypeptide(L)'
;VAVAETSKNAPHDSPAKSKKPKPAAVDLAMPTRRPEVPLDFPRAWVEFTDPEDDEQVFRCDLTWLTSRWSCIFGKGCHGIRPGRGESDGCCTLGAHYSDEDDEKRVAGHAARLTPETWELFEHGTDAKGRIKVDGGITMFDEDGDRQTRRVDGACVFLNRPGFPGGEGCALHTLALKEGKEPLETKPDVCWQLPVRRTYDWIDRPDDTRYLQVTIGEYDRRGWGPGGHDLHWWCTGSPEAHNGPDPVFVSYRPELTELMGAAAYKVLAGLCEERIATKGDRKVAPHPADPAPAPKKPKHK
;
A
#
# COMPACT_ATOMS: atom_id res chain seq x y z
N VAL A 1 -3.69 -38.25 -80.79
CA VAL A 1 -4.98 -37.55 -80.73
C VAL A 1 -5.06 -36.89 -79.34
N ALA A 2 -4.87 -35.58 -79.31
CA ALA A 2 -4.95 -34.77 -78.07
C ALA A 2 -6.28 -34.06 -78.02
N VAL A 3 -6.92 -34.04 -76.92
CA VAL A 3 -8.05 -33.19 -76.62
C VAL A 3 -7.76 -32.35 -75.37
N ALA A 4 -7.79 -31.04 -75.55
CA ALA A 4 -7.56 -30.06 -74.55
C ALA A 4 -8.93 -29.74 -73.81
N GLU A 5 -8.98 -29.79 -72.55
CA GLU A 5 -10.08 -29.23 -71.74
C GLU A 5 -9.65 -27.99 -70.95
N THR A 6 -10.30 -26.91 -71.22
CA THR A 6 -10.18 -25.63 -70.54
C THR A 6 -11.01 -25.61 -69.28
N SER A 7 -10.36 -25.47 -68.10
CA SER A 7 -11.04 -25.22 -66.85
C SER A 7 -11.06 -23.74 -66.54
N LYS A 8 -12.26 -23.17 -66.33
CA LYS A 8 -12.49 -21.78 -65.93
C LYS A 8 -12.34 -21.65 -64.42
N ASN A 9 -11.38 -20.84 -63.99
CA ASN A 9 -11.25 -20.42 -62.60
C ASN A 9 -12.29 -19.33 -62.28
N ALA A 10 -13.17 -19.61 -61.31
CA ALA A 10 -13.99 -18.60 -60.66
C ALA A 10 -13.25 -18.02 -59.47
N PRO A 11 -13.37 -16.71 -59.18
CA PRO A 11 -12.71 -16.12 -58.02
C PRO A 11 -13.44 -16.49 -56.72
N HIS A 12 -12.67 -17.01 -55.75
CA HIS A 12 -13.10 -17.25 -54.39
C HIS A 12 -13.17 -15.91 -53.64
N ASP A 13 -14.38 -15.45 -53.34
CA ASP A 13 -14.59 -14.32 -52.44
C ASP A 13 -14.33 -14.78 -51.00
N SER A 14 -13.26 -14.25 -50.41
CA SER A 14 -12.94 -14.44 -48.97
C SER A 14 -13.75 -13.44 -48.14
N PRO A 15 -14.43 -13.85 -47.06
CA PRO A 15 -15.21 -12.94 -46.22
C PRO A 15 -14.27 -11.96 -45.51
N ALA A 16 -14.60 -10.67 -45.62
CA ALA A 16 -13.91 -9.57 -44.97
C ALA A 16 -13.88 -9.79 -43.44
N LYS A 17 -12.68 -9.84 -42.88
CA LYS A 17 -12.47 -9.87 -41.43
C LYS A 17 -13.02 -8.58 -40.80
N SER A 18 -14.13 -8.66 -40.07
CA SER A 18 -14.64 -7.57 -39.29
C SER A 18 -13.61 -7.18 -38.23
N LYS A 19 -13.05 -5.97 -38.32
CA LYS A 19 -12.23 -5.39 -37.28
C LYS A 19 -13.11 -5.11 -36.06
N LYS A 20 -12.92 -5.85 -34.95
CA LYS A 20 -13.50 -5.48 -33.66
C LYS A 20 -13.10 -4.04 -33.33
N PRO A 21 -14.02 -3.20 -32.87
CA PRO A 21 -13.69 -1.84 -32.47
C PRO A 21 -12.70 -1.90 -31.31
N LYS A 22 -11.59 -1.15 -31.44
CA LYS A 22 -10.64 -0.91 -30.36
C LYS A 22 -11.41 -0.22 -29.24
N PRO A 23 -11.32 -0.67 -27.95
CA PRO A 23 -11.93 0.06 -26.87
C PRO A 23 -11.35 1.48 -26.85
N ALA A 24 -12.24 2.48 -26.80
CA ALA A 24 -11.85 3.86 -26.68
C ALA A 24 -11.02 4.02 -25.41
N ALA A 25 -9.78 4.51 -25.56
CA ALA A 25 -8.98 4.92 -24.41
C ALA A 25 -9.74 6.05 -23.71
N VAL A 26 -10.24 5.76 -22.51
CA VAL A 26 -10.76 6.79 -21.63
C VAL A 26 -9.54 7.59 -21.17
N ASP A 27 -9.31 8.73 -21.78
CA ASP A 27 -8.30 9.70 -21.36
C ASP A 27 -8.83 10.37 -20.07
N LEU A 28 -8.65 9.68 -18.94
CA LEU A 28 -8.85 10.27 -17.63
C LEU A 28 -7.73 11.28 -17.44
N ALA A 29 -8.03 12.55 -17.72
CA ALA A 29 -7.15 13.66 -17.43
C ALA A 29 -6.66 13.51 -15.98
N MET A 30 -5.34 13.34 -15.82
CA MET A 30 -4.73 13.23 -14.49
C MET A 30 -5.00 14.53 -13.75
N PRO A 31 -5.53 14.49 -12.51
CA PRO A 31 -5.57 15.68 -11.69
C PRO A 31 -4.16 16.27 -11.60
N THR A 32 -4.07 17.59 -11.65
CA THR A 32 -2.79 18.29 -11.52
C THR A 32 -2.16 17.89 -10.19
N ARG A 33 -1.07 17.13 -10.25
CA ARG A 33 -0.35 16.63 -9.09
C ARG A 33 0.23 17.78 -8.29
N ARG A 34 -0.05 17.82 -7.01
CA ARG A 34 0.67 18.72 -6.10
C ARG A 34 2.07 18.13 -5.86
N PRO A 35 3.11 18.98 -5.77
CA PRO A 35 4.44 18.48 -5.43
C PRO A 35 4.42 17.82 -4.05
N GLU A 36 5.16 16.71 -3.92
CA GLU A 36 5.40 16.08 -2.63
C GLU A 36 6.20 17.02 -1.71
N VAL A 37 5.98 16.89 -0.41
CA VAL A 37 6.73 17.65 0.58
C VAL A 37 8.18 17.16 0.67
N PRO A 38 9.14 18.04 0.98
CA PRO A 38 10.53 17.65 1.25
C PRO A 38 10.61 16.63 2.40
N LEU A 39 11.61 15.74 2.36
CA LEU A 39 11.79 14.70 3.39
C LEU A 39 12.40 15.23 4.71
N ASP A 40 13.03 16.41 4.67
CA ASP A 40 13.84 16.98 5.74
C ASP A 40 13.11 18.02 6.61
N PHE A 41 11.76 17.95 6.65
CA PHE A 41 11.01 18.82 7.55
C PHE A 41 11.14 18.41 9.03
N PRO A 42 11.02 19.35 9.99
CA PRO A 42 11.12 19.06 11.42
C PRO A 42 10.00 18.14 11.89
N ARG A 43 10.37 17.10 12.65
CA ARG A 43 9.44 16.14 13.25
C ARG A 43 9.45 16.22 14.77
N ALA A 44 8.30 16.00 15.37
CA ALA A 44 8.17 15.84 16.81
C ALA A 44 8.22 14.35 17.16
N TRP A 45 9.17 13.98 17.98
CA TRP A 45 9.33 12.62 18.49
C TRP A 45 8.95 12.56 19.96
N VAL A 46 8.44 11.40 20.40
CA VAL A 46 8.26 11.06 21.79
C VAL A 46 8.90 9.72 22.08
N GLU A 47 9.45 9.56 23.27
CA GLU A 47 9.97 8.29 23.76
C GLU A 47 9.25 7.93 25.04
N PHE A 48 8.94 6.64 25.21
CA PHE A 48 8.37 6.09 26.44
C PHE A 48 8.75 4.61 26.56
N THR A 49 8.93 4.15 27.80
CA THR A 49 9.19 2.74 28.09
C THR A 49 7.93 1.92 27.82
N ASP A 50 8.10 0.73 27.24
CA ASP A 50 7.00 -0.20 27.05
C ASP A 50 6.41 -0.57 28.42
N PRO A 51 5.09 -0.42 28.61
CA PRO A 51 4.44 -0.79 29.88
C PRO A 51 4.57 -2.28 30.25
N GLU A 52 4.88 -3.14 29.28
CA GLU A 52 4.95 -4.60 29.44
C GLU A 52 6.39 -5.12 29.40
N ASP A 53 7.40 -4.27 29.05
CA ASP A 53 8.81 -4.63 28.96
C ASP A 53 9.70 -3.41 29.28
N ASP A 54 10.35 -3.39 30.44
CA ASP A 54 11.19 -2.28 30.90
C ASP A 54 12.54 -2.19 30.18
N GLU A 55 12.94 -3.21 29.42
CA GLU A 55 14.11 -3.20 28.53
C GLU A 55 13.79 -2.67 27.13
N GLN A 56 12.52 -2.37 26.82
CA GLN A 56 12.06 -1.84 25.54
C GLN A 56 11.59 -0.37 25.66
N VAL A 57 12.00 0.46 24.71
CA VAL A 57 11.57 1.86 24.60
C VAL A 57 10.98 2.11 23.22
N PHE A 58 9.77 2.62 23.15
CA PHE A 58 9.19 3.11 21.91
C PHE A 58 9.59 4.54 21.62
N ARG A 59 10.04 4.81 20.39
CA ARG A 59 10.30 6.14 19.85
C ARG A 59 9.34 6.40 18.70
N CYS A 60 8.38 7.31 18.87
CA CYS A 60 7.26 7.49 17.96
C CYS A 60 7.25 8.88 17.31
N ASP A 61 7.04 8.92 15.99
CA ASP A 61 6.90 10.16 15.20
C ASP A 61 5.50 10.75 15.36
N LEU A 62 5.33 11.65 16.34
CA LEU A 62 4.05 12.31 16.57
C LEU A 62 3.61 13.19 15.39
N THR A 63 4.53 13.71 14.57
CA THR A 63 4.17 14.51 13.41
C THR A 63 3.44 13.66 12.37
N TRP A 64 3.96 12.47 12.08
CA TRP A 64 3.31 11.51 11.21
C TRP A 64 2.02 10.95 11.81
N LEU A 65 2.09 10.44 13.04
CA LEU A 65 0.98 9.75 13.69
C LEU A 65 -0.25 10.66 13.93
N THR A 66 -0.05 11.97 14.05
CA THR A 66 -1.16 12.94 14.14
C THR A 66 -1.51 13.60 12.81
N SER A 67 -0.91 13.18 11.69
CA SER A 67 -1.24 13.66 10.35
C SER A 67 -2.58 13.11 9.86
N ARG A 68 -3.14 13.75 8.85
CA ARG A 68 -4.43 13.38 8.21
C ARG A 68 -4.25 12.44 7.03
N TRP A 69 -3.13 11.74 6.95
CA TRP A 69 -2.90 10.79 5.90
C TRP A 69 -3.93 9.66 5.92
N SER A 70 -4.37 9.23 4.73
CA SER A 70 -5.19 8.03 4.53
C SER A 70 -4.84 7.39 3.21
N CYS A 71 -5.04 6.08 3.09
CA CYS A 71 -4.88 5.40 1.82
C CYS A 71 -5.92 5.90 0.82
N ILE A 72 -5.46 6.44 -0.31
CA ILE A 72 -6.32 6.96 -1.39
C ILE A 72 -6.43 5.96 -2.56
N PHE A 73 -6.25 4.68 -2.30
CA PHE A 73 -6.50 3.63 -3.28
C PHE A 73 -7.91 3.81 -3.89
N GLY A 74 -8.02 3.71 -5.23
CA GLY A 74 -9.27 3.97 -5.94
C GLY A 74 -9.74 5.44 -5.97
N LYS A 75 -9.04 6.35 -5.25
CA LYS A 75 -9.42 7.78 -5.11
C LYS A 75 -8.30 8.71 -5.58
N GLY A 76 -7.48 8.29 -6.55
CA GLY A 76 -6.37 9.08 -7.08
C GLY A 76 -4.98 8.54 -6.75
N CYS A 77 -4.86 7.37 -6.15
CA CYS A 77 -3.56 6.70 -5.97
C CYS A 77 -2.92 6.42 -7.34
N HIS A 78 -1.71 6.90 -7.53
CA HIS A 78 -0.98 6.67 -8.78
C HIS A 78 -0.46 5.22 -8.88
N GLY A 79 -0.25 4.54 -7.76
CA GLY A 79 0.30 3.19 -7.69
C GLY A 79 -0.62 2.06 -8.20
N ILE A 80 -1.81 2.38 -8.69
CA ILE A 80 -2.77 1.39 -9.18
C ILE A 80 -2.90 1.37 -10.71
N ARG A 81 -2.06 2.10 -11.43
CA ARG A 81 -2.11 2.17 -12.91
C ARG A 81 -0.97 1.38 -13.54
N PRO A 82 -1.08 0.04 -13.63
CA PRO A 82 -0.05 -0.79 -14.27
C PRO A 82 0.08 -0.43 -15.75
N GLY A 83 1.27 -0.60 -16.29
CA GLY A 83 1.53 -0.49 -17.75
C GLY A 83 2.07 0.85 -18.22
N ARG A 84 2.38 1.80 -17.35
CA ARG A 84 3.10 3.04 -17.72
C ARG A 84 4.62 2.91 -17.67
N GLY A 85 5.15 1.75 -17.26
CA GLY A 85 6.60 1.52 -17.12
C GLY A 85 7.23 2.23 -15.92
N GLU A 86 6.42 2.78 -15.02
CA GLU A 86 6.83 3.54 -13.84
C GLU A 86 6.44 2.79 -12.58
N SER A 87 7.35 2.75 -11.60
CA SER A 87 7.09 2.18 -10.28
C SER A 87 6.34 3.18 -9.42
N ASP A 88 5.01 3.11 -9.46
CA ASP A 88 4.13 3.99 -8.70
C ASP A 88 3.44 3.22 -7.58
N GLY A 89 3.87 3.45 -6.35
CA GLY A 89 3.21 2.97 -5.14
C GLY A 89 3.41 1.47 -4.82
N CYS A 90 2.93 1.08 -3.65
CA CYS A 90 3.18 -0.23 -3.05
C CYS A 90 2.63 -1.42 -3.86
N CYS A 91 1.49 -1.26 -4.53
CA CYS A 91 0.85 -2.36 -5.26
C CYS A 91 1.52 -2.70 -6.60
N THR A 92 2.38 -1.84 -7.15
CA THR A 92 3.11 -2.11 -8.40
C THR A 92 4.44 -2.83 -8.16
N LEU A 93 4.98 -2.73 -6.95
CA LEU A 93 6.28 -3.31 -6.59
C LEU A 93 6.18 -4.79 -6.20
N GLY A 94 5.00 -5.26 -5.81
CA GLY A 94 4.84 -6.53 -5.11
C GLY A 94 5.13 -6.38 -3.61
N ALA A 95 5.10 -7.48 -2.89
CA ALA A 95 5.32 -7.50 -1.45
C ALA A 95 6.20 -8.69 -1.09
N HIS A 96 7.35 -8.46 -0.47
CA HIS A 96 8.14 -9.52 0.13
C HIS A 96 7.38 -10.11 1.32
N TYR A 97 7.42 -11.41 1.46
CA TYR A 97 6.93 -12.07 2.66
C TYR A 97 7.96 -11.91 3.77
N SER A 98 7.51 -11.68 5.01
CA SER A 98 8.41 -11.57 6.15
C SER A 98 9.06 -12.89 6.50
N ASP A 99 8.34 -14.00 6.31
CA ASP A 99 8.80 -15.37 6.50
C ASP A 99 7.85 -16.38 5.79
N GLU A 100 8.10 -17.67 6.00
CA GLU A 100 7.25 -18.75 5.45
C GLU A 100 5.84 -18.76 6.05
N ASP A 101 5.66 -18.33 7.27
CA ASP A 101 4.34 -18.35 7.94
C ASP A 101 3.45 -17.23 7.40
N ASP A 102 4.02 -16.04 7.11
CA ASP A 102 3.34 -14.98 6.37
C ASP A 102 2.86 -15.47 5.00
N GLU A 103 3.73 -16.13 4.23
CA GLU A 103 3.35 -16.69 2.94
C GLU A 103 2.24 -17.74 3.05
N LYS A 104 2.35 -18.69 3.98
CA LYS A 104 1.33 -19.72 4.22
C LYS A 104 0.00 -19.10 4.63
N ARG A 105 0.03 -18.08 5.49
CA ARG A 105 -1.15 -17.33 5.92
C ARG A 105 -1.83 -16.67 4.72
N VAL A 106 -1.07 -15.96 3.91
CA VAL A 106 -1.59 -15.30 2.68
C VAL A 106 -2.16 -16.32 1.70
N ALA A 107 -1.47 -17.45 1.46
CA ALA A 107 -1.97 -18.52 0.60
C ALA A 107 -3.29 -19.11 1.12
N GLY A 108 -3.41 -19.31 2.43
CA GLY A 108 -4.64 -19.77 3.07
C GLY A 108 -5.81 -18.81 2.90
N HIS A 109 -5.56 -17.49 2.93
CA HIS A 109 -6.58 -16.48 2.66
C HIS A 109 -6.91 -16.41 1.17
N ALA A 110 -5.91 -16.46 0.29
CA ALA A 110 -6.09 -16.45 -1.15
C ALA A 110 -6.97 -17.61 -1.65
N ALA A 111 -6.93 -18.77 -0.98
CA ALA A 111 -7.77 -19.94 -1.29
C ALA A 111 -9.29 -19.68 -1.14
N ARG A 112 -9.69 -18.58 -0.50
CA ARG A 112 -11.09 -18.16 -0.35
C ARG A 112 -11.53 -17.12 -1.38
N LEU A 113 -10.59 -16.62 -2.19
CA LEU A 113 -10.89 -15.72 -3.29
C LEU A 113 -11.55 -16.51 -4.44
N THR A 114 -12.38 -15.83 -5.22
CA THR A 114 -13.11 -16.38 -6.35
C THR A 114 -12.89 -15.51 -7.60
N PRO A 115 -13.21 -15.99 -8.81
CA PRO A 115 -13.13 -15.16 -10.02
C PRO A 115 -13.93 -13.85 -9.95
N GLU A 116 -14.98 -13.79 -9.13
CA GLU A 116 -15.81 -12.60 -8.94
C GLU A 116 -15.16 -11.59 -7.97
N THR A 117 -14.18 -12.01 -7.16
CA THR A 117 -13.54 -11.16 -6.15
C THR A 117 -12.08 -10.90 -6.42
N TRP A 118 -11.48 -11.63 -7.37
CA TRP A 118 -10.08 -11.54 -7.72
C TRP A 118 -9.88 -11.57 -9.23
N GLU A 119 -9.52 -10.44 -9.82
CA GLU A 119 -9.38 -10.27 -11.27
C GLU A 119 -8.38 -11.23 -11.90
N LEU A 120 -7.26 -11.51 -11.23
CA LEU A 120 -6.20 -12.39 -11.72
C LEU A 120 -6.28 -13.80 -11.14
N PHE A 121 -7.48 -14.28 -10.82
CA PHE A 121 -7.73 -15.61 -10.24
C PHE A 121 -7.03 -16.72 -11.02
N GLU A 122 -7.17 -16.74 -12.35
CA GLU A 122 -6.54 -17.76 -13.21
C GLU A 122 -5.01 -17.71 -13.21
N HIS A 123 -4.40 -16.55 -12.92
CA HIS A 123 -2.96 -16.41 -12.78
C HIS A 123 -2.44 -16.98 -11.47
N GLY A 124 -3.24 -16.96 -10.42
CA GLY A 124 -2.87 -17.41 -9.08
C GLY A 124 -3.31 -18.84 -8.76
N THR A 125 -4.04 -19.51 -9.67
CA THR A 125 -4.60 -20.84 -9.44
C THR A 125 -4.19 -21.86 -10.49
N ASP A 126 -4.37 -23.15 -10.18
CA ASP A 126 -4.25 -24.26 -11.14
C ASP A 126 -5.56 -24.46 -11.93
N ALA A 127 -5.56 -25.37 -12.89
CA ALA A 127 -6.74 -25.71 -13.70
C ALA A 127 -7.94 -26.22 -12.89
N LYS A 128 -7.77 -26.52 -11.60
CA LYS A 128 -8.84 -26.93 -10.67
C LYS A 128 -9.26 -25.79 -9.74
N GLY A 129 -8.75 -24.58 -9.94
CA GLY A 129 -9.02 -23.43 -9.10
C GLY A 129 -8.33 -23.44 -7.73
N ARG A 130 -7.34 -24.31 -7.52
CA ARG A 130 -6.58 -24.36 -6.26
C ARG A 130 -5.39 -23.40 -6.34
N ILE A 131 -5.07 -22.74 -5.23
CA ILE A 131 -3.92 -21.82 -5.17
C ILE A 131 -2.65 -22.51 -5.63
N LYS A 132 -1.98 -21.89 -6.56
CA LYS A 132 -0.65 -22.21 -7.01
C LYS A 132 0.31 -21.22 -6.35
N VAL A 133 1.11 -21.67 -5.38
CA VAL A 133 2.05 -20.81 -4.66
C VAL A 133 3.14 -20.38 -5.63
N ASP A 134 4.11 -21.26 -5.94
CA ASP A 134 5.23 -20.94 -6.83
C ASP A 134 4.78 -20.69 -8.27
N GLY A 135 5.11 -19.52 -8.82
CA GLY A 135 4.73 -19.11 -10.16
C GLY A 135 3.22 -18.85 -10.35
N GLY A 136 2.44 -18.88 -9.25
CA GLY A 136 1.05 -18.44 -9.18
C GLY A 136 0.93 -17.15 -8.39
N ILE A 137 0.87 -17.24 -7.05
CA ILE A 137 0.80 -16.07 -6.18
C ILE A 137 2.17 -15.56 -5.74
N THR A 138 3.20 -16.40 -5.79
CA THR A 138 4.57 -16.09 -5.36
C THR A 138 5.55 -16.16 -6.53
N MET A 139 6.54 -15.29 -6.50
CA MET A 139 7.73 -15.30 -7.35
C MET A 139 8.97 -15.05 -6.50
N PHE A 140 10.15 -15.35 -7.07
CA PHE A 140 11.43 -14.93 -6.51
C PHE A 140 11.87 -13.63 -7.18
N ASP A 141 12.48 -12.74 -6.40
CA ASP A 141 13.16 -11.57 -6.95
C ASP A 141 14.60 -11.90 -7.41
N GLU A 142 15.39 -10.87 -7.73
CA GLU A 142 16.76 -11.02 -8.23
C GLU A 142 17.72 -11.51 -7.16
N ASP A 143 17.43 -11.27 -5.88
CA ASP A 143 18.22 -11.70 -4.72
C ASP A 143 17.81 -13.09 -4.22
N GLY A 144 16.73 -13.65 -4.76
CA GLY A 144 16.17 -14.94 -4.40
C GLY A 144 15.16 -14.88 -3.27
N ASP A 145 14.72 -13.69 -2.89
CA ASP A 145 13.71 -13.48 -1.86
C ASP A 145 12.29 -13.73 -2.40
N ARG A 146 11.42 -14.27 -1.55
CA ARG A 146 10.05 -14.61 -1.92
C ARG A 146 9.14 -13.38 -1.78
N GLN A 147 8.41 -13.09 -2.86
CA GLN A 147 7.47 -11.97 -2.90
C GLN A 147 6.17 -12.34 -3.64
N THR A 148 5.13 -11.54 -3.44
CA THR A 148 3.91 -11.68 -4.23
C THR A 148 4.24 -11.49 -5.72
N ARG A 149 3.72 -12.40 -6.56
CA ARG A 149 3.97 -12.36 -8.00
C ARG A 149 3.44 -11.06 -8.60
N ARG A 150 4.21 -10.51 -9.53
CA ARG A 150 3.78 -9.40 -10.37
C ARG A 150 3.27 -9.92 -11.71
N VAL A 151 2.11 -9.42 -12.12
CA VAL A 151 1.47 -9.72 -13.41
C VAL A 151 1.11 -8.38 -14.05
N ASP A 152 1.54 -8.16 -15.29
CA ASP A 152 1.27 -6.92 -16.04
C ASP A 152 1.62 -5.64 -15.24
N GLY A 153 2.78 -5.65 -14.58
CA GLY A 153 3.33 -4.50 -13.86
C GLY A 153 2.75 -4.25 -12.48
N ALA A 154 1.98 -5.18 -11.90
CA ALA A 154 1.43 -5.03 -10.55
C ALA A 154 1.29 -6.37 -9.82
N CYS A 155 1.08 -6.29 -8.49
CA CYS A 155 0.82 -7.45 -7.65
C CYS A 155 -0.36 -8.27 -8.18
N VAL A 156 -0.25 -9.59 -8.14
CA VAL A 156 -1.29 -10.54 -8.57
C VAL A 156 -2.61 -10.36 -7.82
N PHE A 157 -2.57 -9.86 -6.59
CA PHE A 157 -3.77 -9.58 -5.78
C PHE A 157 -4.40 -8.21 -6.05
N LEU A 158 -3.85 -7.41 -6.96
CA LEU A 158 -4.40 -6.12 -7.32
C LEU A 158 -5.51 -6.26 -8.35
N ASN A 159 -6.75 -6.02 -7.96
CA ASN A 159 -7.86 -5.78 -8.87
C ASN A 159 -7.73 -4.38 -9.47
N ARG A 160 -7.70 -4.29 -10.81
CA ARG A 160 -7.47 -3.03 -11.52
C ARG A 160 -8.73 -2.16 -11.51
N PRO A 161 -8.60 -0.86 -11.79
CA PRO A 161 -9.74 0.04 -11.94
C PRO A 161 -10.75 -0.51 -12.95
N GLY A 162 -12.03 -0.55 -12.55
CA GLY A 162 -13.13 -1.04 -13.36
C GLY A 162 -13.43 -2.55 -13.23
N PHE A 163 -12.71 -3.28 -12.40
CA PHE A 163 -13.05 -4.67 -12.10
C PHE A 163 -14.41 -4.75 -11.36
N PRO A 164 -15.38 -5.55 -11.85
CA PRO A 164 -16.74 -5.60 -11.28
C PRO A 164 -16.78 -6.04 -9.81
N GLY A 165 -15.82 -6.86 -9.37
CA GLY A 165 -15.68 -7.34 -7.99
C GLY A 165 -15.15 -6.29 -7.00
N GLY A 166 -14.82 -5.10 -7.50
CA GLY A 166 -14.22 -4.00 -6.76
C GLY A 166 -12.72 -3.87 -7.05
N GLU A 167 -12.30 -2.63 -7.29
CA GLU A 167 -10.88 -2.30 -7.45
C GLU A 167 -10.16 -2.36 -6.11
N GLY A 168 -8.88 -2.70 -6.12
CA GLY A 168 -8.07 -2.76 -4.92
C GLY A 168 -7.48 -4.12 -4.63
N CYS A 169 -6.82 -4.23 -3.49
CA CYS A 169 -6.28 -5.50 -3.05
C CYS A 169 -7.42 -6.50 -2.76
N ALA A 170 -7.46 -7.61 -3.49
CA ALA A 170 -8.46 -8.67 -3.30
C ALA A 170 -8.43 -9.23 -1.87
N LEU A 171 -7.24 -9.34 -1.24
CA LEU A 171 -7.09 -9.78 0.15
C LEU A 171 -7.69 -8.76 1.13
N HIS A 172 -7.49 -7.46 0.90
CA HIS A 172 -8.12 -6.41 1.71
C HIS A 172 -9.65 -6.48 1.62
N THR A 173 -10.18 -6.59 0.41
CA THR A 173 -11.63 -6.71 0.18
C THR A 173 -12.20 -7.99 0.84
N LEU A 174 -11.44 -9.09 0.83
CA LEU A 174 -11.82 -10.33 1.50
C LEU A 174 -11.98 -10.10 3.01
N ALA A 175 -11.00 -9.46 3.67
CA ALA A 175 -11.10 -9.15 5.10
C ALA A 175 -12.37 -8.36 5.42
N LEU A 176 -12.63 -7.27 4.69
CA LEU A 176 -13.83 -6.45 4.92
C LEU A 176 -15.14 -7.24 4.72
N LYS A 177 -15.21 -8.11 3.71
CA LYS A 177 -16.37 -8.98 3.47
C LYS A 177 -16.59 -10.00 4.60
N GLU A 178 -15.53 -10.46 5.24
CA GLU A 178 -15.56 -11.38 6.37
C GLU A 178 -15.72 -10.69 7.73
N GLY A 179 -15.78 -9.36 7.77
CA GLY A 179 -15.85 -8.60 9.03
C GLY A 179 -14.56 -8.66 9.84
N LYS A 180 -13.41 -8.82 9.15
CA LYS A 180 -12.08 -8.89 9.73
C LYS A 180 -11.28 -7.63 9.43
N GLU A 181 -10.20 -7.45 10.18
CA GLU A 181 -9.23 -6.39 9.91
C GLU A 181 -8.34 -6.77 8.70
N PRO A 182 -8.02 -5.83 7.81
CA PRO A 182 -7.17 -6.09 6.64
C PRO A 182 -5.79 -6.67 6.96
N LEU A 183 -5.25 -6.41 8.13
CA LEU A 183 -3.96 -6.95 8.59
C LEU A 183 -3.98 -8.48 8.71
N GLU A 184 -5.14 -9.10 8.96
CA GLU A 184 -5.25 -10.55 9.07
C GLU A 184 -5.01 -11.28 7.74
N THR A 185 -5.33 -10.65 6.61
CA THR A 185 -5.35 -11.29 5.30
C THR A 185 -4.22 -10.88 4.36
N LYS A 186 -3.66 -9.68 4.56
CA LYS A 186 -2.61 -9.11 3.71
C LYS A 186 -1.22 -9.61 4.11
N PRO A 187 -0.24 -9.63 3.18
CA PRO A 187 1.17 -9.77 3.56
C PRO A 187 1.59 -8.75 4.60
N ASP A 188 2.51 -9.10 5.49
CA ASP A 188 2.92 -8.25 6.60
C ASP A 188 3.40 -6.87 6.15
N VAL A 189 4.26 -6.80 5.15
CA VAL A 189 4.71 -5.51 4.62
C VAL A 189 3.56 -4.67 4.06
N CYS A 190 2.51 -5.30 3.53
CA CYS A 190 1.38 -4.59 2.93
C CYS A 190 0.45 -3.96 3.97
N TRP A 191 0.25 -4.61 5.11
CA TRP A 191 -0.60 -4.02 6.15
C TRP A 191 0.17 -3.02 7.00
N GLN A 192 1.48 -3.20 7.19
CA GLN A 192 2.31 -2.23 7.90
C GLN A 192 2.44 -0.90 7.17
N LEU A 193 2.49 -0.91 5.81
CA LEU A 193 2.60 0.33 5.05
C LEU A 193 1.40 1.25 5.30
N PRO A 194 1.62 2.54 5.54
CA PRO A 194 2.86 3.29 5.46
C PRO A 194 3.52 3.56 6.83
N VAL A 195 3.35 2.70 7.81
CA VAL A 195 4.06 2.78 9.08
C VAL A 195 5.38 2.03 8.97
N ARG A 196 6.47 2.67 9.35
CA ARG A 196 7.79 2.05 9.44
C ARG A 196 8.09 1.71 10.89
N ARG A 197 8.51 0.45 11.12
CA ARG A 197 9.05 -0.02 12.39
C ARG A 197 10.50 -0.41 12.20
N THR A 198 11.40 0.10 13.05
CA THR A 198 12.81 -0.30 13.11
C THR A 198 13.22 -0.61 14.53
N TYR A 199 14.30 -1.36 14.68
CA TYR A 199 14.83 -1.83 15.94
C TYR A 199 16.31 -1.47 16.05
N ASP A 200 16.68 -0.83 17.15
CA ASP A 200 18.06 -0.43 17.43
C ASP A 200 18.39 -0.75 18.88
N TRP A 201 19.51 -1.45 19.13
CA TRP A 201 20.03 -1.61 20.47
C TRP A 201 20.80 -0.37 20.88
N ILE A 202 20.40 0.24 21.99
CA ILE A 202 20.99 1.47 22.52
C ILE A 202 21.73 1.16 23.81
N ASP A 203 23.04 1.38 23.80
CA ASP A 203 23.89 1.24 24.97
C ASP A 203 23.72 2.43 25.91
N ARG A 204 23.69 2.15 27.23
CA ARG A 204 23.64 3.17 28.29
C ARG A 204 25.01 3.34 28.93
N PRO A 205 25.28 4.51 29.59
CA PRO A 205 26.57 4.76 30.24
C PRO A 205 26.89 3.81 31.40
N ASP A 206 25.95 3.06 31.91
CA ASP A 206 26.07 2.07 32.98
C ASP A 206 26.31 0.65 32.50
N ASP A 207 26.74 0.48 31.24
CA ASP A 207 26.98 -0.79 30.55
C ASP A 207 25.72 -1.67 30.36
N THR A 208 24.52 -1.12 30.60
CA THR A 208 23.25 -1.75 30.21
C THR A 208 22.84 -1.29 28.81
N ARG A 209 21.84 -1.98 28.22
CA ARG A 209 21.27 -1.59 26.93
C ARG A 209 19.76 -1.80 26.94
N TYR A 210 19.06 -1.14 26.03
CA TYR A 210 17.66 -1.33 25.79
C TYR A 210 17.36 -1.44 24.30
N LEU A 211 16.27 -2.09 23.95
CA LEU A 211 15.77 -2.15 22.59
C LEU A 211 14.94 -0.90 22.29
N GLN A 212 15.40 -0.05 21.39
CA GLN A 212 14.60 1.06 20.88
C GLN A 212 13.79 0.58 19.67
N VAL A 213 12.47 0.63 19.79
CA VAL A 213 11.53 0.37 18.69
C VAL A 213 11.03 1.70 18.15
N THR A 214 11.44 2.05 16.94
CA THR A 214 11.03 3.31 16.32
C THR A 214 9.81 3.09 15.44
N ILE A 215 8.73 3.85 15.69
CA ILE A 215 7.48 3.87 14.90
C ILE A 215 7.36 5.21 14.19
N GLY A 216 7.37 5.21 12.88
CA GLY A 216 7.33 6.46 12.10
C GLY A 216 6.74 6.30 10.71
N GLU A 217 6.90 7.35 9.92
CA GLU A 217 6.47 7.37 8.53
C GLU A 217 7.37 6.48 7.66
N TYR A 218 6.75 5.65 6.85
CA TYR A 218 7.44 4.95 5.77
C TYR A 218 7.55 5.89 4.57
N ASP A 219 8.47 6.84 4.65
CA ASP A 219 8.74 7.76 3.54
C ASP A 219 9.62 7.09 2.46
N ARG A 220 10.02 7.84 1.43
CA ARG A 220 10.83 7.32 0.33
C ARG A 220 12.14 6.65 0.77
N ARG A 221 12.74 7.11 1.87
CA ARG A 221 13.97 6.54 2.44
C ARG A 221 13.78 5.12 2.95
N GLY A 222 12.56 4.74 3.29
CA GLY A 222 12.20 3.38 3.68
C GLY A 222 12.44 2.33 2.60
N TRP A 223 12.38 2.73 1.33
CA TRP A 223 12.62 1.88 0.17
C TRP A 223 14.11 1.74 -0.20
N GLY A 224 15.01 2.29 0.60
CA GLY A 224 16.43 2.34 0.25
C GLY A 224 16.71 3.28 -0.93
N PRO A 225 17.83 3.08 -1.66
CA PRO A 225 18.22 3.97 -2.76
C PRO A 225 17.15 4.12 -3.84
N GLY A 226 16.44 3.04 -4.19
CA GLY A 226 15.36 3.06 -5.20
C GLY A 226 14.13 3.87 -4.79
N GLY A 227 13.96 4.22 -3.53
CA GLY A 227 12.85 5.04 -3.06
C GLY A 227 12.82 6.44 -3.65
N HIS A 228 14.00 7.00 -3.98
CA HIS A 228 14.11 8.30 -4.62
C HIS A 228 13.69 8.27 -6.11
N ASP A 229 13.73 7.10 -6.73
CA ASP A 229 13.37 6.88 -8.13
C ASP A 229 11.87 6.59 -8.31
N LEU A 230 11.12 6.39 -7.22
CA LEU A 230 9.67 6.24 -7.30
C LEU A 230 9.06 7.50 -7.91
N HIS A 231 8.23 7.33 -8.92
CA HIS A 231 7.56 8.45 -9.59
C HIS A 231 6.66 9.23 -8.63
N TRP A 232 6.00 8.54 -7.71
CA TRP A 232 5.11 9.13 -6.70
C TRP A 232 5.13 8.30 -5.42
N TRP A 233 5.00 8.98 -4.27
CA TRP A 233 4.84 8.29 -2.99
C TRP A 233 3.79 8.98 -2.10
N CYS A 234 2.85 8.19 -1.58
CA CYS A 234 1.65 8.74 -0.95
C CYS A 234 1.89 9.49 0.34
N THR A 235 2.93 9.15 1.14
CA THR A 235 3.13 9.77 2.45
C THR A 235 3.58 11.22 2.36
N GLY A 236 4.30 11.58 1.29
CA GLY A 236 4.68 12.98 1.00
C GLY A 236 3.67 13.75 0.17
N SER A 237 2.61 13.10 -0.32
CA SER A 237 1.66 13.70 -1.26
C SER A 237 0.46 14.33 -0.56
N PRO A 238 0.24 15.67 -0.71
CA PRO A 238 -0.88 16.37 -0.05
C PRO A 238 -2.27 15.82 -0.40
N GLU A 239 -2.44 15.17 -1.55
CA GLU A 239 -3.69 14.52 -1.93
C GLU A 239 -4.03 13.31 -1.05
N ALA A 240 -3.06 12.69 -0.42
CA ALA A 240 -3.28 11.58 0.51
C ALA A 240 -3.53 12.05 1.97
N HIS A 241 -3.34 13.36 2.26
CA HIS A 241 -3.48 13.93 3.59
C HIS A 241 -4.86 14.61 3.79
N ASN A 242 -5.92 13.88 3.49
CA ASN A 242 -7.31 14.36 3.62
C ASN A 242 -8.22 13.40 4.39
N GLY A 243 -7.63 12.46 5.13
CA GLY A 243 -8.37 11.48 5.94
C GLY A 243 -9.27 12.15 6.99
N PRO A 244 -10.39 11.51 7.37
CA PRO A 244 -11.27 12.01 8.42
C PRO A 244 -10.60 11.97 9.79
N ASP A 245 -9.75 10.97 10.04
CA ASP A 245 -9.07 10.74 11.31
C ASP A 245 -7.55 10.82 11.15
N PRO A 246 -6.82 11.14 12.23
CA PRO A 246 -5.37 11.06 12.22
C PRO A 246 -4.88 9.60 12.14
N VAL A 247 -3.64 9.41 11.68
CA VAL A 247 -3.04 8.07 11.46
C VAL A 247 -3.13 7.19 12.70
N PHE A 248 -2.84 7.71 13.91
CA PHE A 248 -2.90 6.88 15.13
C PHE A 248 -4.31 6.33 15.42
N VAL A 249 -5.37 6.96 14.92
CA VAL A 249 -6.75 6.47 15.04
C VAL A 249 -7.10 5.52 13.90
N SER A 250 -6.85 5.92 12.66
CA SER A 250 -7.20 5.14 11.46
C SER A 250 -6.36 3.86 11.32
N TYR A 251 -5.14 3.84 11.87
CA TYR A 251 -4.21 2.69 11.90
C TYR A 251 -4.11 2.03 13.28
N ARG A 252 -5.16 2.15 14.08
CA ARG A 252 -5.20 1.55 15.41
C ARG A 252 -4.96 0.03 15.41
N PRO A 253 -5.58 -0.78 14.53
CA PRO A 253 -5.32 -2.22 14.50
C PRO A 253 -3.86 -2.53 14.21
N GLU A 254 -3.29 -1.91 13.18
CA GLU A 254 -1.89 -2.11 12.77
C GLU A 254 -0.90 -1.65 13.83
N LEU A 255 -1.13 -0.47 14.43
CA LEU A 255 -0.29 0.02 15.53
C LEU A 255 -0.38 -0.87 16.76
N THR A 256 -1.56 -1.41 17.07
CA THR A 256 -1.73 -2.36 18.18
C THR A 256 -0.96 -3.66 17.92
N GLU A 257 -0.96 -4.15 16.70
CA GLU A 257 -0.17 -5.33 16.30
C GLU A 257 1.34 -5.06 16.37
N LEU A 258 1.76 -3.85 15.97
CA LEU A 258 3.18 -3.47 15.93
C LEU A 258 3.80 -3.25 17.30
N MET A 259 3.03 -2.84 18.31
CA MET A 259 3.57 -2.39 19.59
C MET A 259 2.87 -2.94 20.84
N GLY A 260 1.82 -3.75 20.69
CA GLY A 260 1.01 -4.21 21.79
C GLY A 260 -0.04 -3.21 22.25
N ALA A 261 -1.10 -3.71 22.86
CA ALA A 261 -2.26 -2.89 23.26
C ALA A 261 -1.91 -1.86 24.37
N ALA A 262 -1.02 -2.22 25.30
CA ALA A 262 -0.61 -1.35 26.39
C ALA A 262 0.21 -0.16 25.89
N ALA A 263 1.21 -0.40 25.03
CA ALA A 263 2.02 0.65 24.45
C ALA A 263 1.20 1.53 23.47
N TYR A 264 0.30 0.94 22.65
CA TYR A 264 -0.62 1.72 21.83
C TYR A 264 -1.49 2.68 22.66
N LYS A 265 -1.98 2.25 23.83
CA LYS A 265 -2.78 3.12 24.70
C LYS A 265 -1.99 4.33 25.20
N VAL A 266 -0.70 4.15 25.55
CA VAL A 266 0.20 5.26 25.91
C VAL A 266 0.38 6.20 24.72
N LEU A 267 0.72 5.65 23.54
CA LEU A 267 0.90 6.43 22.31
C LEU A 267 -0.35 7.25 21.95
N ALA A 268 -1.54 6.64 22.01
CA ALA A 268 -2.80 7.32 21.72
C ALA A 268 -3.01 8.53 22.62
N GLY A 269 -2.78 8.39 23.93
CA GLY A 269 -2.86 9.50 24.90
C GLY A 269 -1.90 10.65 24.56
N LEU A 270 -0.64 10.33 24.17
CA LEU A 270 0.36 11.32 23.76
C LEU A 270 -0.02 12.04 22.45
N CYS A 271 -0.63 11.32 21.50
CA CYS A 271 -1.16 11.91 20.27
C CYS A 271 -2.35 12.83 20.55
N GLU A 272 -3.28 12.43 21.42
CA GLU A 272 -4.42 13.24 21.84
C GLU A 272 -3.97 14.52 22.54
N GLU A 273 -3.01 14.44 23.47
CA GLU A 273 -2.42 15.59 24.14
C GLU A 273 -1.77 16.55 23.11
N ARG A 274 -1.02 16.01 22.15
CA ARG A 274 -0.43 16.82 21.06
C ARG A 274 -1.51 17.57 20.27
N ILE A 275 -2.60 16.91 19.91
CA ILE A 275 -3.70 17.52 19.16
C ILE A 275 -4.37 18.61 19.99
N ALA A 276 -4.64 18.35 21.27
CA ALA A 276 -5.26 19.32 22.17
C ALA A 276 -4.41 20.59 22.38
N THR A 277 -3.08 20.44 22.42
CA THR A 277 -2.12 21.55 22.63
C THR A 277 -1.65 22.24 21.35
N LYS A 278 -2.18 21.88 20.19
CA LYS A 278 -1.79 22.38 18.86
C LYS A 278 -1.84 23.91 18.72
N GLY A 279 -2.56 24.62 19.59
CA GLY A 279 -2.63 26.09 19.61
C GLY A 279 -1.46 26.76 20.34
N ASP A 280 -0.78 26.09 21.26
CA ASP A 280 0.20 26.67 22.18
C ASP A 280 1.65 26.25 21.89
N ARG A 281 1.86 25.15 21.14
CA ARG A 281 3.20 24.65 20.82
C ARG A 281 3.62 25.03 19.40
N LYS A 282 4.85 25.50 19.26
CA LYS A 282 5.48 25.86 17.97
C LYS A 282 5.82 24.65 17.07
N VAL A 283 5.24 23.49 17.32
CA VAL A 283 5.52 22.26 16.55
C VAL A 283 4.55 22.18 15.39
N ALA A 284 5.09 22.35 14.19
CA ALA A 284 4.33 22.29 12.95
C ALA A 284 3.61 20.95 12.75
N PRO A 285 2.41 20.94 12.14
CA PRO A 285 1.79 19.71 11.62
C PRO A 285 2.64 19.12 10.50
N HIS A 286 2.27 17.91 10.05
CA HIS A 286 2.86 17.35 8.83
C HIS A 286 2.65 18.33 7.65
N PRO A 287 3.70 18.66 6.86
CA PRO A 287 3.59 19.71 5.85
C PRO A 287 2.64 19.36 4.69
N ALA A 288 2.35 18.06 4.47
CA ALA A 288 1.35 17.62 3.50
C ALA A 288 -0.09 17.76 4.01
N ASP A 289 -0.31 17.95 5.30
CA ASP A 289 -1.65 18.19 5.86
C ASP A 289 -2.24 19.49 5.32
N PRO A 290 -3.56 19.57 5.15
CA PRO A 290 -4.20 20.80 4.73
C PRO A 290 -3.95 21.92 5.76
N ALA A 291 -3.68 23.13 5.25
CA ALA A 291 -3.53 24.29 6.11
C ALA A 291 -4.78 24.46 6.99
N PRO A 292 -4.63 24.83 8.28
CA PRO A 292 -5.77 25.08 9.14
C PRO A 292 -6.65 26.18 8.53
N ALA A 293 -7.97 25.96 8.55
CA ALA A 293 -8.92 26.95 8.04
C ALA A 293 -8.68 28.32 8.72
N PRO A 294 -8.71 29.42 7.96
CA PRO A 294 -8.53 30.76 8.53
C PRO A 294 -9.57 30.99 9.64
N LYS A 295 -9.10 31.43 10.80
CA LYS A 295 -10.00 31.76 11.90
C LYS A 295 -10.99 32.85 11.40
N LYS A 296 -12.30 32.55 11.49
CA LYS A 296 -13.33 33.55 11.20
C LYS A 296 -13.03 34.84 12.02
N PRO A 297 -13.02 36.01 11.41
CA PRO A 297 -12.84 37.24 12.18
C PRO A 297 -13.88 37.30 13.28
N LYS A 298 -13.43 37.51 14.53
CA LYS A 298 -14.35 37.78 15.63
C LYS A 298 -15.00 39.10 15.31
N HIS A 299 -16.28 39.11 14.91
CA HIS A 299 -17.07 40.31 14.89
C HIS A 299 -17.10 40.89 16.30
N LYS A 300 -16.47 42.06 16.49
CA LYS A 300 -16.59 42.86 17.70
C LYS A 300 -17.95 43.55 17.72
#